data_018d6f5e189f8efc4b824d3791836efd
#
_entry.id   018d6f5e189f8efc4b824d3791836efd
#
_cell.length_a   1.000
_cell.length_b   1.000
_cell.length_c   1.000
_cell.angle_alpha   90.00
_cell.angle_beta   90.00
_cell.angle_gamma   90.00
#
_symmetry.space_group_name_H-M   'P 1'
#
loop_
_entity.id
_entity.type
_entity.pdbx_description
1 polymer ?
#
loop_
_entity_poly.entity_id
_entity_poly.type
_entity_poly.pdbx_seq_one_letter_code
_entity_poly.pdbx_strand_id
1 'polypeptide(L)'
;CGILGIDILIVQRDMVGVAGQDAWISLILGGMTAMILGSVCYYLAHLYPEMDLPQILLHIFGDFFGRIILLPFIVYDVLYLGMSLRIFAQALKMFLLSATPMLPIVVLILLAAGYAVCKGVFAIGGIMDIIFPLCAVTILGILLMPMNQIHLSNLKPILYKNTGNVVKGILTGYQQFTGYGTIAYFYCYTQKTKGTFKWYLAGLGIPIFLYIALTLITIMVFGPTDIGYLTYPTLTLAKSIEIPGTFLERAESFAAILWINIVFVSVALLLFRTKRNFLELLHMKTKHQNYVIWGIALLLIGIALFIRSGTEAISFFSKIKKSSRIFGLLIFPFITAMGYIKKRRETRA
;
A
#
# COMPACT_ATOMS: atom_id res chain seq x y z
N CYS A 1 3.74 2.82 -6.89
CA CYS A 1 2.95 1.57 -6.96
C CYS A 1 2.72 0.94 -5.58
N GLY A 2 3.74 0.74 -4.73
CA GLY A 2 3.57 0.08 -3.43
C GLY A 2 2.59 0.73 -2.45
N ILE A 3 2.18 1.98 -2.67
CA ILE A 3 1.16 2.69 -1.90
C ILE A 3 -0.22 2.57 -2.56
N LEU A 4 -0.27 2.57 -3.89
CA LEU A 4 -1.52 2.55 -4.68
C LEU A 4 -2.17 1.15 -4.78
N GLY A 5 -1.99 0.28 -3.81
CA GLY A 5 -2.50 -1.09 -3.85
C GLY A 5 -4.01 -1.20 -3.61
N ILE A 6 -4.37 -2.09 -2.71
CA ILE A 6 -5.76 -2.34 -2.30
C ILE A 6 -6.38 -1.14 -1.56
N ASP A 7 -5.54 -0.38 -0.84
CA ASP A 7 -5.99 0.71 0.00
C ASP A 7 -6.77 1.79 -0.75
N ILE A 8 -6.48 2.00 -2.04
CA ILE A 8 -7.18 2.98 -2.87
C ILE A 8 -8.69 2.72 -2.96
N LEU A 9 -9.12 1.48 -2.81
CA LEU A 9 -10.55 1.11 -2.89
C LEU A 9 -11.34 1.51 -1.67
N ILE A 10 -10.70 1.52 -0.49
CA ILE A 10 -11.38 1.63 0.81
C ILE A 10 -10.99 2.89 1.59
N VAL A 11 -9.97 3.64 1.11
CA VAL A 11 -9.45 4.81 1.82
C VAL A 11 -10.52 5.84 2.16
N GLN A 12 -11.43 6.12 1.22
CA GLN A 12 -12.49 7.10 1.43
C GLN A 12 -13.41 6.68 2.58
N ARG A 13 -13.83 5.41 2.61
CA ARG A 13 -14.66 4.85 3.68
C ARG A 13 -13.95 4.92 5.03
N ASP A 14 -12.69 4.49 5.08
CA ASP A 14 -11.88 4.49 6.32
C ASP A 14 -11.73 5.91 6.87
N MET A 15 -11.50 6.88 5.99
CA MET A 15 -11.23 8.27 6.37
C MET A 15 -12.51 9.02 6.74
N VAL A 16 -13.56 8.88 5.94
CA VAL A 16 -14.87 9.50 6.21
C VAL A 16 -15.50 8.92 7.48
N GLY A 17 -15.32 7.62 7.75
CA GLY A 17 -15.76 6.99 8.99
C GLY A 17 -15.15 7.58 10.26
N VAL A 18 -13.99 8.27 10.17
CA VAL A 18 -13.32 8.92 11.31
C VAL A 18 -13.52 10.43 11.31
N ALA A 19 -13.38 11.09 10.17
CA ALA A 19 -13.32 12.55 10.07
C ALA A 19 -14.48 13.19 9.27
N GLY A 20 -15.45 12.38 8.82
CA GLY A 20 -16.61 12.89 8.06
C GLY A 20 -16.19 13.63 6.80
N GLN A 21 -16.82 14.77 6.55
CA GLN A 21 -16.52 15.64 5.41
C GLN A 21 -15.10 16.22 5.43
N ASP A 22 -14.45 16.29 6.60
CA ASP A 22 -13.09 16.80 6.78
C ASP A 22 -12.01 15.73 6.59
N ALA A 23 -12.37 14.55 6.09
CA ALA A 23 -11.47 13.42 5.84
C ALA A 23 -10.25 13.79 4.98
N TRP A 24 -10.42 14.69 4.01
CA TRP A 24 -9.35 15.17 3.14
C TRP A 24 -8.26 15.95 3.91
N ILE A 25 -8.62 16.72 4.94
CA ILE A 25 -7.67 17.44 5.80
C ILE A 25 -6.82 16.41 6.57
N SER A 26 -7.48 15.40 7.15
CA SER A 26 -6.78 14.31 7.84
C SER A 26 -5.83 13.55 6.92
N LEU A 27 -6.18 13.37 5.63
CA LEU A 27 -5.30 12.74 4.64
C LEU A 27 -4.09 13.62 4.30
N ILE A 28 -4.26 14.93 4.16
CA ILE A 28 -3.13 15.84 3.95
C ILE A 28 -2.13 15.72 5.11
N LEU A 29 -2.60 15.85 6.34
CA LEU A 29 -1.74 15.78 7.53
C LEU A 29 -1.15 14.38 7.72
N GLY A 30 -1.91 13.32 7.43
CA GLY A 30 -1.44 11.95 7.42
C GLY A 30 -0.39 11.70 6.34
N GLY A 31 -0.55 12.28 5.16
CA GLY A 31 0.43 12.25 4.06
C GLY A 31 1.73 12.96 4.42
N MET A 32 1.65 14.13 5.06
CA MET A 32 2.84 14.84 5.58
C MET A 32 3.57 13.98 6.62
N THR A 33 2.84 13.34 7.53
CA THR A 33 3.42 12.40 8.50
C THR A 33 4.12 11.23 7.79
N ALA A 34 3.51 10.65 6.76
CA ALA A 34 4.10 9.59 5.97
C ALA A 34 5.38 10.04 5.23
N MET A 35 5.43 11.29 4.73
CA MET A 35 6.65 11.86 4.13
C MET A 35 7.79 12.00 5.14
N ILE A 36 7.49 12.45 6.37
CA ILE A 36 8.49 12.57 7.44
C ILE A 36 9.04 11.19 7.80
N LEU A 37 8.16 10.20 8.05
CA LEU A 37 8.56 8.84 8.39
C LEU A 37 9.26 8.13 7.22
N GLY A 38 8.84 8.41 6.00
CA GLY A 38 9.51 7.95 4.79
C GLY A 38 10.94 8.50 4.69
N SER A 39 11.14 9.77 5.06
CA SER A 39 12.49 10.36 5.10
C SER A 39 13.38 9.69 6.15
N VAL A 40 12.82 9.25 7.29
CA VAL A 40 13.53 8.44 8.29
C VAL A 40 13.95 7.09 7.71
N CYS A 41 13.04 6.40 7.00
CA CYS A 41 13.34 5.13 6.33
C CYS A 41 14.40 5.30 5.22
N TYR A 42 14.31 6.39 4.45
CA TYR A 42 15.31 6.73 3.45
C TYR A 42 16.67 6.97 4.08
N TYR A 43 16.72 7.72 5.19
CA TYR A 43 17.97 8.00 5.91
C TYR A 43 18.61 6.72 6.43
N LEU A 44 17.83 5.79 7.01
CA LEU A 44 18.31 4.46 7.40
C LEU A 44 18.93 3.70 6.23
N ALA A 45 18.26 3.65 5.10
CA ALA A 45 18.77 3.00 3.89
C ALA A 45 20.03 3.68 3.34
N HIS A 46 20.10 5.01 3.46
CA HIS A 46 21.28 5.80 3.05
C HIS A 46 22.51 5.57 3.94
N LEU A 47 22.32 5.28 5.24
CA LEU A 47 23.42 4.90 6.14
C LEU A 47 24.08 3.57 5.74
N TYR A 48 23.29 2.63 5.19
CA TYR A 48 23.71 1.29 4.78
C TYR A 48 23.32 1.00 3.31
N PRO A 49 23.95 1.67 2.35
CA PRO A 49 23.44 1.74 0.98
C PRO A 49 23.54 0.42 0.21
N GLU A 50 24.31 -0.55 0.67
CA GLU A 50 24.49 -1.86 0.02
C GLU A 50 23.62 -2.96 0.67
N MET A 51 22.91 -2.64 1.75
CA MET A 51 22.11 -3.60 2.51
C MET A 51 20.63 -3.31 2.38
N ASP A 52 19.82 -4.35 2.33
CA ASP A 52 18.37 -4.24 2.50
C ASP A 52 17.95 -4.27 3.99
N LEU A 53 16.69 -3.99 4.29
CA LEU A 53 16.22 -3.87 5.66
C LEU A 53 16.54 -5.10 6.55
N PRO A 54 16.27 -6.35 6.13
CA PRO A 54 16.65 -7.52 6.93
C PRO A 54 18.15 -7.57 7.26
N GLN A 55 19.00 -7.29 6.27
CA GLN A 55 20.47 -7.26 6.46
C GLN A 55 20.90 -6.13 7.40
N ILE A 56 20.27 -4.95 7.28
CA ILE A 56 20.50 -3.81 8.20
C ILE A 56 20.16 -4.21 9.63
N LEU A 57 19.03 -4.90 9.85
CA LEU A 57 18.62 -5.36 11.19
C LEU A 57 19.63 -6.34 11.78
N LEU A 58 20.05 -7.35 11.02
CA LEU A 58 21.07 -8.31 11.45
C LEU A 58 22.41 -7.62 11.71
N HIS A 59 22.80 -6.66 10.87
CA HIS A 59 24.02 -5.91 11.06
C HIS A 59 23.96 -5.06 12.34
N ILE A 60 22.88 -4.32 12.60
CA ILE A 60 22.78 -3.41 13.78
C ILE A 60 22.71 -4.20 15.09
N PHE A 61 21.81 -5.19 15.17
CA PHE A 61 21.46 -5.86 16.41
C PHE A 61 22.15 -7.22 16.62
N GLY A 62 22.92 -7.67 15.61
CA GLY A 62 23.50 -9.01 15.58
C GLY A 62 22.48 -10.07 15.16
N ASP A 63 22.97 -11.28 14.98
CA ASP A 63 22.25 -12.38 14.34
C ASP A 63 21.00 -12.80 15.13
N PHE A 64 21.12 -12.92 16.43
CA PHE A 64 20.00 -13.37 17.30
C PHE A 64 18.92 -12.29 17.46
N PHE A 65 19.27 -11.11 17.95
CA PHE A 65 18.30 -10.04 18.19
C PHE A 65 17.75 -9.45 16.89
N GLY A 66 18.57 -9.37 15.82
CA GLY A 66 18.13 -8.92 14.51
C GLY A 66 17.00 -9.78 13.96
N ARG A 67 17.05 -11.12 14.15
CA ARG A 67 15.96 -12.02 13.74
C ARG A 67 14.72 -11.87 14.59
N ILE A 68 14.86 -11.69 15.90
CA ILE A 68 13.70 -11.43 16.76
C ILE A 68 12.97 -10.18 16.30
N ILE A 69 13.70 -9.10 15.98
CA ILE A 69 13.11 -7.85 15.46
C ILE A 69 12.52 -8.04 14.06
N LEU A 70 13.03 -8.97 13.25
CA LEU A 70 12.52 -9.26 11.91
C LEU A 70 11.18 -10.00 11.92
N LEU A 71 10.89 -10.82 12.95
CA LEU A 71 9.65 -11.60 13.06
C LEU A 71 8.37 -10.76 12.96
N PRO A 72 8.19 -9.64 13.69
CA PRO A 72 7.03 -8.76 13.53
C PRO A 72 6.84 -8.25 12.10
N PHE A 73 7.92 -7.94 11.37
CA PHE A 73 7.83 -7.52 9.97
C PHE A 73 7.29 -8.65 9.08
N ILE A 74 7.75 -9.88 9.29
CA ILE A 74 7.28 -11.06 8.55
C ILE A 74 5.80 -11.29 8.81
N VAL A 75 5.39 -11.31 10.07
CA VAL A 75 3.98 -11.52 10.46
C VAL A 75 3.10 -10.43 9.85
N TYR A 76 3.52 -9.17 9.96
CA TYR A 76 2.79 -8.06 9.36
C TYR A 76 2.67 -8.21 7.84
N ASP A 77 3.77 -8.44 7.12
CA ASP A 77 3.80 -8.55 5.66
C ASP A 77 2.93 -9.72 5.17
N VAL A 78 2.99 -10.88 5.83
CA VAL A 78 2.20 -12.07 5.48
C VAL A 78 0.70 -11.83 5.70
N LEU A 79 0.32 -11.30 6.86
CA LEU A 79 -1.09 -11.02 7.16
C LEU A 79 -1.64 -9.91 6.27
N TYR A 80 -0.89 -8.84 6.07
CA TYR A 80 -1.29 -7.73 5.21
C TYR A 80 -1.48 -8.19 3.76
N LEU A 81 -0.53 -8.94 3.21
CA LEU A 81 -0.59 -9.45 1.84
C LEU A 81 -1.71 -10.47 1.65
N GLY A 82 -1.88 -11.43 2.59
CA GLY A 82 -2.94 -12.42 2.52
C GLY A 82 -4.33 -11.79 2.56
N MET A 83 -4.55 -10.79 3.43
CA MET A 83 -5.81 -10.06 3.50
C MET A 83 -6.02 -9.14 2.32
N SER A 84 -4.97 -8.53 1.78
CA SER A 84 -5.03 -7.76 0.53
C SER A 84 -5.52 -8.62 -0.63
N LEU A 85 -5.01 -9.84 -0.77
CA LEU A 85 -5.45 -10.80 -1.80
C LEU A 85 -6.93 -11.18 -1.62
N ARG A 86 -7.38 -11.35 -0.38
CA ARG A 86 -8.79 -11.62 -0.07
C ARG A 86 -9.71 -10.49 -0.53
N ILE A 87 -9.38 -9.25 -0.14
CA ILE A 87 -10.17 -8.06 -0.51
C ILE A 87 -10.15 -7.85 -2.01
N PHE A 88 -9.00 -8.05 -2.67
CA PHE A 88 -8.87 -7.99 -4.12
C PHE A 88 -9.79 -8.98 -4.82
N ALA A 89 -9.74 -10.25 -4.45
CA ALA A 89 -10.57 -11.29 -5.06
C ALA A 89 -12.07 -11.02 -4.86
N GLN A 90 -12.44 -10.48 -3.69
CA GLN A 90 -13.82 -10.10 -3.40
C GLN A 90 -14.29 -8.90 -4.23
N ALA A 91 -13.45 -7.87 -4.38
CA ALA A 91 -13.77 -6.72 -5.23
C ALA A 91 -13.94 -7.14 -6.70
N LEU A 92 -13.05 -8.00 -7.22
CA LEU A 92 -13.19 -8.55 -8.57
C LEU A 92 -14.48 -9.36 -8.76
N LYS A 93 -14.84 -10.18 -7.78
CA LYS A 93 -16.12 -10.91 -7.83
C LYS A 93 -17.32 -9.98 -7.86
N MET A 94 -17.27 -8.91 -7.09
CA MET A 94 -18.40 -7.97 -6.99
C MET A 94 -18.62 -7.17 -8.28
N PHE A 95 -17.55 -6.78 -8.98
CA PHE A 95 -17.63 -5.87 -10.12
C PHE A 95 -17.43 -6.52 -11.49
N LEU A 96 -16.67 -7.62 -11.60
CA LEU A 96 -16.29 -8.21 -12.90
C LEU A 96 -16.58 -9.70 -13.02
N LEU A 97 -16.29 -10.50 -11.99
CA LEU A 97 -16.21 -11.96 -12.06
C LEU A 97 -17.17 -12.63 -11.07
N SER A 98 -18.47 -12.27 -11.13
CA SER A 98 -19.48 -12.73 -10.17
C SER A 98 -19.59 -14.27 -10.10
N ALA A 99 -19.46 -14.97 -11.22
CA ALA A 99 -19.53 -16.42 -11.31
C ALA A 99 -18.22 -17.16 -10.95
N THR A 100 -17.07 -16.46 -10.89
CA THR A 100 -15.77 -17.09 -10.67
C THR A 100 -15.54 -17.35 -9.18
N PRO A 101 -15.13 -18.56 -8.75
CA PRO A 101 -14.70 -18.81 -7.38
C PRO A 101 -13.49 -17.97 -6.98
N MET A 102 -13.29 -17.73 -5.67
CA MET A 102 -12.16 -16.91 -5.20
C MET A 102 -10.80 -17.54 -5.41
N LEU A 103 -10.70 -18.86 -5.27
CA LEU A 103 -9.43 -19.58 -5.34
C LEU A 103 -8.69 -19.34 -6.66
N PRO A 104 -9.27 -19.49 -7.86
CA PRO A 104 -8.60 -19.19 -9.12
C PRO A 104 -8.09 -17.76 -9.20
N ILE A 105 -8.84 -16.77 -8.70
CA ILE A 105 -8.42 -15.36 -8.73
C ILE A 105 -7.15 -15.16 -7.90
N VAL A 106 -7.13 -15.68 -6.67
CA VAL A 106 -5.97 -15.58 -5.77
C VAL A 106 -4.77 -16.35 -6.32
N VAL A 107 -5.00 -17.54 -6.87
CA VAL A 107 -3.92 -18.38 -7.44
C VAL A 107 -3.30 -17.70 -8.65
N LEU A 108 -4.10 -17.18 -9.58
CA LEU A 108 -3.58 -16.56 -10.82
C LEU A 108 -2.73 -15.32 -10.52
N ILE A 109 -3.16 -14.45 -9.61
CA ILE A 109 -2.37 -13.26 -9.27
C ILE A 109 -1.08 -13.64 -8.51
N LEU A 110 -1.12 -14.67 -7.66
CA LEU A 110 0.06 -15.15 -6.96
C LEU A 110 1.05 -15.86 -7.91
N LEU A 111 0.57 -16.61 -8.89
CA LEU A 111 1.41 -17.21 -9.93
C LEU A 111 2.12 -16.13 -10.74
N ALA A 112 1.38 -15.11 -11.20
CA ALA A 112 1.96 -14.01 -11.95
C ALA A 112 2.98 -13.20 -11.11
N ALA A 113 2.61 -12.82 -9.88
CA ALA A 113 3.49 -12.10 -8.97
C ALA A 113 4.71 -12.93 -8.55
N GLY A 114 4.52 -14.22 -8.24
CA GLY A 114 5.60 -15.15 -7.91
C GLY A 114 6.58 -15.31 -9.07
N TYR A 115 6.08 -15.42 -10.30
CA TYR A 115 6.93 -15.46 -11.48
C TYR A 115 7.76 -14.17 -11.63
N ALA A 116 7.14 -12.99 -11.47
CA ALA A 116 7.87 -11.72 -11.51
C ALA A 116 8.94 -11.65 -10.42
N VAL A 117 8.65 -12.11 -9.19
CA VAL A 117 9.60 -12.16 -8.07
C VAL A 117 10.74 -13.16 -8.33
N CYS A 118 10.48 -14.28 -9.00
CA CYS A 118 11.53 -15.23 -9.42
C CYS A 118 12.51 -14.60 -10.42
N LYS A 119 12.05 -13.71 -11.29
CA LYS A 119 12.88 -12.96 -12.25
C LYS A 119 13.72 -11.85 -11.61
N GLY A 120 13.40 -11.48 -10.37
CA GLY A 120 14.17 -10.53 -9.57
C GLY A 120 13.66 -9.10 -9.58
N VAL A 121 14.34 -8.24 -8.82
CA VAL A 121 13.92 -6.87 -8.56
C VAL A 121 13.85 -5.99 -9.82
N PHE A 122 14.77 -6.18 -10.75
CA PHE A 122 14.82 -5.40 -12.01
C PHE A 122 13.64 -5.70 -12.92
N ALA A 123 13.16 -6.96 -12.94
CA ALA A 123 11.94 -7.32 -13.68
C ALA A 123 10.71 -6.63 -13.09
N ILE A 124 10.60 -6.61 -11.76
CA ILE A 124 9.53 -5.89 -11.06
C ILE A 124 9.61 -4.39 -11.37
N GLY A 125 10.81 -3.80 -11.36
CA GLY A 125 11.05 -2.39 -11.71
C GLY A 125 10.57 -2.07 -13.13
N GLY A 126 10.99 -2.83 -14.13
CA GLY A 126 10.58 -2.63 -15.52
C GLY A 126 9.06 -2.75 -15.75
N ILE A 127 8.39 -3.67 -15.03
CA ILE A 127 6.93 -3.76 -15.05
C ILE A 127 6.30 -2.48 -14.45
N MET A 128 6.89 -1.96 -13.38
CA MET A 128 6.40 -0.74 -12.72
C MET A 128 6.52 0.50 -13.61
N ASP A 129 7.58 0.60 -14.40
CA ASP A 129 7.81 1.73 -15.31
C ASP A 129 6.71 1.83 -16.39
N ILE A 130 6.14 0.68 -16.78
CA ILE A 130 5.03 0.61 -17.74
C ILE A 130 3.69 0.83 -17.07
N ILE A 131 3.45 0.14 -15.94
CA ILE A 131 2.15 0.14 -15.26
C ILE A 131 1.87 1.47 -14.56
N PHE A 132 2.86 2.12 -13.97
CA PHE A 132 2.65 3.33 -13.18
C PHE A 132 2.04 4.51 -13.99
N PRO A 133 2.55 4.88 -15.17
CA PRO A 133 1.94 5.92 -16.00
C PRO A 133 0.50 5.57 -16.40
N LEU A 134 0.26 4.31 -16.78
CA LEU A 134 -1.07 3.82 -17.15
C LEU A 134 -2.07 3.96 -15.99
N CYS A 135 -1.65 3.59 -14.78
CA CYS A 135 -2.45 3.74 -13.57
C CYS A 135 -2.73 5.21 -13.22
N ALA A 136 -1.72 6.09 -13.37
CA ALA A 136 -1.90 7.51 -13.12
C ALA A 136 -2.94 8.12 -14.07
N VAL A 137 -2.87 7.80 -15.36
CA VAL A 137 -3.85 8.24 -16.37
C VAL A 137 -5.25 7.73 -16.02
N THR A 138 -5.38 6.47 -15.60
CA THR A 138 -6.69 5.90 -15.22
C THR A 138 -7.29 6.61 -14.01
N ILE A 139 -6.49 6.82 -12.95
CA ILE A 139 -6.98 7.51 -11.76
C ILE A 139 -7.37 8.95 -12.12
N LEU A 140 -6.59 9.63 -12.96
CA LEU A 140 -6.95 10.97 -13.46
C LEU A 140 -8.26 10.93 -14.26
N GLY A 141 -8.49 9.90 -15.07
CA GLY A 141 -9.77 9.71 -15.77
C GLY A 141 -10.94 9.57 -14.78
N ILE A 142 -10.81 8.73 -13.76
CA ILE A 142 -11.83 8.56 -12.71
C ILE A 142 -12.08 9.89 -11.96
N LEU A 143 -11.06 10.72 -11.78
CA LEU A 143 -11.20 12.03 -11.13
C LEU A 143 -11.92 13.07 -12.01
N LEU A 144 -11.68 13.06 -13.32
CA LEU A 144 -12.21 14.07 -14.23
C LEU A 144 -13.65 13.77 -14.71
N MET A 145 -14.02 12.51 -14.83
CA MET A 145 -15.30 12.10 -15.39
C MET A 145 -16.53 12.53 -14.58
N PRO A 146 -16.59 12.45 -13.23
CA PRO A 146 -17.79 12.79 -12.46
C PRO A 146 -17.96 14.30 -12.20
N MET A 147 -17.26 15.17 -12.91
CA MET A 147 -17.30 16.63 -12.66
C MET A 147 -18.71 17.24 -12.72
N ASN A 148 -19.61 16.66 -13.52
CA ASN A 148 -21.01 17.11 -13.62
C ASN A 148 -21.86 16.71 -12.38
N GLN A 149 -21.37 15.81 -11.52
CA GLN A 149 -22.07 15.32 -10.34
C GLN A 149 -21.52 15.91 -9.03
N ILE A 150 -20.65 16.90 -9.13
CA ILE A 150 -19.98 17.51 -7.97
C ILE A 150 -20.91 18.46 -7.24
N HIS A 151 -21.13 18.23 -5.96
CA HIS A 151 -21.84 19.09 -5.05
C HIS A 151 -20.91 19.63 -3.97
N LEU A 152 -20.44 20.88 -4.12
CA LEU A 152 -19.55 21.54 -3.15
C LEU A 152 -20.19 21.70 -1.74
N SER A 153 -21.52 21.65 -1.65
CA SER A 153 -22.25 21.63 -0.39
C SER A 153 -21.87 20.45 0.51
N ASN A 154 -21.50 19.30 -0.08
CA ASN A 154 -21.12 18.09 0.65
C ASN A 154 -19.82 18.23 1.46
N LEU A 155 -18.99 19.25 1.15
CA LEU A 155 -17.78 19.58 1.92
C LEU A 155 -18.07 20.53 3.10
N LYS A 156 -19.25 21.12 3.16
CA LYS A 156 -19.59 22.11 4.20
C LYS A 156 -20.40 21.47 5.33
N PRO A 157 -20.28 21.97 6.58
CA PRO A 157 -19.33 22.99 7.04
C PRO A 157 -17.94 22.42 7.32
N ILE A 158 -16.88 23.15 6.95
CA ILE A 158 -15.48 22.71 7.14
C ILE A 158 -15.08 22.95 8.60
N LEU A 159 -14.47 21.93 9.24
CA LEU A 159 -13.94 21.94 10.62
C LEU A 159 -14.97 22.31 11.71
N TYR A 160 -16.26 22.35 11.39
CA TYR A 160 -17.29 22.69 12.36
C TYR A 160 -17.47 21.58 13.39
N LYS A 161 -17.09 21.85 14.65
CA LYS A 161 -17.13 20.90 15.81
C LYS A 161 -16.45 19.54 15.55
N ASN A 162 -15.57 19.44 14.55
CA ASN A 162 -14.98 18.18 14.08
C ASN A 162 -13.44 18.10 14.27
N THR A 163 -12.83 19.11 14.86
CA THR A 163 -11.36 19.20 14.98
C THR A 163 -10.74 17.99 15.67
N GLY A 164 -11.40 17.48 16.72
CA GLY A 164 -10.92 16.28 17.43
C GLY A 164 -10.92 15.02 16.56
N ASN A 165 -11.89 14.87 15.68
CA ASN A 165 -11.97 13.74 14.75
C ASN A 165 -10.96 13.87 13.61
N VAL A 166 -10.70 15.09 13.13
CA VAL A 166 -9.64 15.36 12.16
C VAL A 166 -8.27 14.97 12.73
N VAL A 167 -7.97 15.32 13.99
CA VAL A 167 -6.73 14.92 14.66
C VAL A 167 -6.63 13.39 14.79
N LYS A 168 -7.70 12.70 15.20
CA LYS A 168 -7.74 11.22 15.20
C LYS A 168 -7.57 10.66 13.79
N GLY A 169 -8.11 11.34 12.79
CA GLY A 169 -8.00 11.00 11.37
C GLY A 169 -6.57 11.05 10.83
N ILE A 170 -5.66 11.86 11.41
CA ILE A 170 -4.25 11.91 10.99
C ILE A 170 -3.59 10.54 11.06
N LEU A 171 -3.80 9.80 12.15
CA LEU A 171 -3.24 8.46 12.32
C LEU A 171 -3.86 7.44 11.36
N THR A 172 -5.13 7.60 10.99
CA THR A 172 -5.80 6.76 10.00
C THR A 172 -5.34 7.13 8.59
N GLY A 173 -5.15 8.42 8.31
CA GLY A 173 -4.60 8.93 7.04
C GLY A 173 -3.17 8.46 6.79
N TYR A 174 -2.30 8.59 7.79
CA TYR A 174 -0.93 8.10 7.71
C TYR A 174 -0.86 6.61 7.35
N GLN A 175 -1.74 5.77 7.91
CA GLN A 175 -1.79 4.32 7.63
C GLN A 175 -2.10 3.97 6.17
N GLN A 176 -2.75 4.86 5.43
CA GLN A 176 -3.03 4.65 4.00
C GLN A 176 -1.75 4.71 3.16
N PHE A 177 -0.67 5.25 3.71
CA PHE A 177 0.60 5.49 3.00
C PHE A 177 1.76 4.62 3.50
N THR A 178 1.50 3.52 4.21
CA THR A 178 2.54 2.66 4.83
C THR A 178 3.54 2.05 3.86
N GLY A 179 3.28 2.10 2.55
CA GLY A 179 4.24 1.74 1.51
C GLY A 179 5.54 2.57 1.48
N TYR A 180 5.61 3.70 2.21
CA TYR A 180 6.83 4.52 2.30
C TYR A 180 8.05 3.73 2.81
N GLY A 181 7.87 2.76 3.71
CA GLY A 181 8.94 1.92 4.25
C GLY A 181 9.58 0.98 3.23
N THR A 182 8.97 0.80 2.06
CA THR A 182 9.49 -0.05 0.98
C THR A 182 10.88 0.40 0.52
N ILE A 183 11.22 1.69 0.65
CA ILE A 183 12.56 2.21 0.28
C ILE A 183 13.69 1.48 1.02
N ALA A 184 13.49 1.07 2.28
CA ALA A 184 14.50 0.37 3.05
C ALA A 184 14.84 -1.03 2.49
N TYR A 185 13.96 -1.61 1.66
CA TYR A 185 14.22 -2.88 0.97
C TYR A 185 14.81 -2.71 -0.42
N PHE A 186 14.55 -1.58 -1.08
CA PHE A 186 14.87 -1.42 -2.51
C PHE A 186 16.00 -0.42 -2.76
N TYR A 187 16.40 0.36 -1.77
CA TYR A 187 17.46 1.38 -1.91
C TYR A 187 18.79 0.77 -2.39
N CYS A 188 19.16 -0.41 -1.90
CA CYS A 188 20.39 -1.10 -2.31
C CYS A 188 20.43 -1.46 -3.80
N TYR A 189 19.29 -1.52 -4.48
CA TYR A 189 19.17 -1.80 -5.92
C TYR A 189 19.04 -0.54 -6.77
N THR A 190 19.02 0.66 -6.16
CA THR A 190 18.85 1.91 -6.90
C THR A 190 20.20 2.55 -7.26
N GLN A 191 20.22 3.32 -8.34
CA GLN A 191 21.37 4.17 -8.66
C GLN A 191 21.42 5.34 -7.66
N LYS A 192 22.56 5.48 -6.98
CA LYS A 192 22.75 6.49 -5.92
C LYS A 192 23.22 7.80 -6.54
N THR A 193 22.27 8.65 -6.93
CA THR A 193 22.53 9.99 -7.47
C THR A 193 22.24 11.08 -6.44
N LYS A 194 22.81 12.29 -6.64
CA LYS A 194 22.53 13.46 -5.78
C LYS A 194 21.04 13.84 -5.70
N GLY A 195 20.21 13.37 -6.65
CA GLY A 195 18.76 13.65 -6.69
C GLY A 195 17.88 12.54 -6.10
N THR A 196 18.41 11.41 -5.69
CA THR A 196 17.63 10.22 -5.29
C THR A 196 16.58 10.53 -4.21
N PHE A 197 16.92 11.37 -3.21
CA PHE A 197 15.98 11.78 -2.17
C PHE A 197 14.79 12.59 -2.72
N LYS A 198 15.05 13.52 -3.63
CA LYS A 198 13.99 14.34 -4.26
C LYS A 198 13.03 13.46 -5.08
N TRP A 199 13.55 12.52 -5.83
CA TRP A 199 12.75 11.57 -6.60
C TRP A 199 11.96 10.62 -5.71
N TYR A 200 12.52 10.20 -4.59
CA TYR A 200 11.80 9.42 -3.59
C TYR A 200 10.62 10.21 -3.00
N LEU A 201 10.83 11.46 -2.59
CA LEU A 201 9.75 12.32 -2.07
C LEU A 201 8.68 12.61 -3.13
N ALA A 202 9.07 12.83 -4.38
CA ALA A 202 8.12 12.98 -5.49
C ALA A 202 7.30 11.69 -5.69
N GLY A 203 7.95 10.53 -5.63
CA GLY A 203 7.31 9.22 -5.70
C GLY A 203 6.32 8.94 -4.56
N LEU A 204 6.52 9.54 -3.37
CA LEU A 204 5.54 9.53 -2.27
C LEU A 204 4.44 10.58 -2.49
N GLY A 205 4.78 11.75 -3.00
CA GLY A 205 3.84 12.86 -3.19
C GLY A 205 2.73 12.54 -4.17
N ILE A 206 3.03 11.84 -5.26
CA ILE A 206 2.03 11.48 -6.28
C ILE A 206 0.89 10.63 -5.70
N PRO A 207 1.13 9.48 -5.03
CA PRO A 207 0.06 8.71 -4.40
C PRO A 207 -0.71 9.49 -3.33
N ILE A 208 -0.03 10.32 -2.55
CA ILE A 208 -0.68 11.16 -1.53
C ILE A 208 -1.65 12.12 -2.20
N PHE A 209 -1.22 12.82 -3.23
CA PHE A 209 -2.06 13.73 -4.01
C PHE A 209 -3.28 13.01 -4.62
N LEU A 210 -3.06 11.84 -5.24
CA LEU A 210 -4.13 11.05 -5.85
C LEU A 210 -5.17 10.59 -4.82
N TYR A 211 -4.76 10.18 -3.63
CA TYR A 211 -5.68 9.76 -2.56
C TYR A 211 -6.50 10.94 -2.02
N ILE A 212 -5.87 12.11 -1.86
CA ILE A 212 -6.56 13.34 -1.44
C ILE A 212 -7.59 13.75 -2.49
N ALA A 213 -7.19 13.79 -3.77
CA ALA A 213 -8.08 14.15 -4.86
C ALA A 213 -9.26 13.17 -5.00
N LEU A 214 -9.00 11.85 -4.94
CA LEU A 214 -10.05 10.83 -4.94
C LEU A 214 -11.01 10.99 -3.78
N THR A 215 -10.51 11.23 -2.57
CA THR A 215 -11.37 11.40 -1.40
C THR A 215 -12.22 12.65 -1.51
N LEU A 216 -11.64 13.78 -1.95
CA LEU A 216 -12.37 15.02 -2.18
C LEU A 216 -13.52 14.82 -3.18
N ILE A 217 -13.22 14.25 -4.36
CA ILE A 217 -14.23 14.04 -5.40
C ILE A 217 -15.29 13.05 -4.92
N THR A 218 -14.91 11.97 -4.27
CA THR A 218 -15.88 11.00 -3.74
C THR A 218 -16.82 11.64 -2.71
N ILE A 219 -16.30 12.52 -1.82
CA ILE A 219 -17.15 13.27 -0.86
C ILE A 219 -18.08 14.24 -1.59
N MET A 220 -17.57 14.96 -2.59
CA MET A 220 -18.37 15.91 -3.36
C MET A 220 -19.48 15.23 -4.15
N VAL A 221 -19.27 14.01 -4.66
CA VAL A 221 -20.26 13.26 -5.46
C VAL A 221 -21.31 12.59 -4.55
N PHE A 222 -20.88 11.80 -3.57
CA PHE A 222 -21.79 10.97 -2.77
C PHE A 222 -22.20 11.60 -1.44
N GLY A 223 -21.42 12.55 -0.94
CA GLY A 223 -21.56 13.04 0.44
C GLY A 223 -20.96 12.10 1.48
N PRO A 224 -20.65 12.62 2.69
CA PRO A 224 -19.96 11.83 3.73
C PRO A 224 -20.80 10.69 4.30
N THR A 225 -22.13 10.85 4.35
CA THR A 225 -23.06 9.84 4.89
C THR A 225 -23.08 8.59 4.04
N ASP A 226 -23.24 8.76 2.73
CA ASP A 226 -23.42 7.64 1.79
C ASP A 226 -22.14 6.83 1.61
N ILE A 227 -20.97 7.50 1.64
CA ILE A 227 -19.66 6.83 1.59
C ILE A 227 -19.50 5.77 2.68
N GLY A 228 -20.08 5.99 3.87
CA GLY A 228 -20.05 5.04 4.98
C GLY A 228 -20.69 3.69 4.64
N TYR A 229 -21.66 3.67 3.75
CA TYR A 229 -22.37 2.45 3.30
C TYR A 229 -21.70 1.79 2.09
N LEU A 230 -20.83 2.48 1.34
CA LEU A 230 -20.16 1.92 0.18
C LEU A 230 -19.03 0.98 0.63
N THR A 231 -19.00 -0.23 0.06
CA THR A 231 -17.93 -1.19 0.34
C THR A 231 -16.61 -0.78 -0.34
N TYR A 232 -16.69 -0.33 -1.59
CA TYR A 232 -15.55 0.07 -2.43
C TYR A 232 -15.87 1.42 -3.11
N PRO A 233 -15.75 2.55 -2.40
CA PRO A 233 -16.17 3.87 -2.92
C PRO A 233 -15.51 4.25 -4.25
N THR A 234 -14.22 3.93 -4.46
CA THR A 234 -13.51 4.22 -5.72
C THR A 234 -14.12 3.49 -6.92
N LEU A 235 -14.46 2.22 -6.78
CA LEU A 235 -15.09 1.46 -7.87
C LEU A 235 -16.54 1.90 -8.09
N THR A 236 -17.24 2.24 -7.02
CA THR A 236 -18.60 2.80 -7.13
C THR A 236 -18.56 4.17 -7.84
N LEU A 237 -17.56 5.01 -7.55
CA LEU A 237 -17.35 6.27 -8.26
C LEU A 237 -17.12 6.04 -9.76
N ALA A 238 -16.28 5.07 -10.11
CA ALA A 238 -16.06 4.70 -11.51
C ALA A 238 -17.35 4.18 -12.18
N LYS A 239 -18.21 3.47 -11.44
CA LYS A 239 -19.49 2.96 -11.93
C LYS A 239 -20.56 4.04 -12.08
N SER A 240 -20.51 5.13 -11.30
CA SER A 240 -21.49 6.24 -11.42
C SER A 240 -21.29 7.08 -12.69
N ILE A 241 -20.24 6.80 -13.46
CA ILE A 241 -19.92 7.48 -14.70
C ILE A 241 -20.63 6.76 -15.85
N GLU A 242 -21.83 7.19 -16.16
CA GLU A 242 -22.57 6.72 -17.35
C GLU A 242 -22.46 7.77 -18.44
N ILE A 243 -21.80 7.44 -19.56
CA ILE A 243 -21.76 8.25 -20.77
C ILE A 243 -22.49 7.47 -21.88
N PRO A 244 -23.81 7.70 -22.05
CA PRO A 244 -24.62 6.94 -23.02
C PRO A 244 -24.07 7.09 -24.44
N GLY A 245 -24.06 5.99 -25.19
CA GLY A 245 -23.67 5.99 -26.62
C GLY A 245 -22.16 6.05 -26.85
N THR A 246 -21.31 5.89 -25.84
CA THR A 246 -19.85 5.90 -25.98
C THR A 246 -19.24 4.56 -25.57
N PHE A 247 -18.01 4.33 -26.04
CA PHE A 247 -17.17 3.18 -25.60
C PHE A 247 -16.99 3.11 -24.06
N LEU A 248 -17.32 4.19 -23.34
CA LEU A 248 -17.21 4.34 -21.89
C LEU A 248 -18.51 3.95 -21.14
N GLU A 249 -19.50 3.31 -21.78
CA GLU A 249 -20.69 2.78 -21.08
C GLU A 249 -20.34 1.80 -19.95
N ARG A 250 -19.12 1.22 -19.96
CA ARG A 250 -18.58 0.33 -18.93
C ARG A 250 -17.25 0.87 -18.37
N ALA A 251 -17.23 2.15 -17.97
CA ALA A 251 -16.03 2.77 -17.39
C ALA A 251 -15.50 2.01 -16.16
N GLU A 252 -16.40 1.39 -15.39
CA GLU A 252 -16.03 0.55 -14.25
C GLU A 252 -15.21 -0.69 -14.65
N SER A 253 -15.48 -1.29 -15.80
CA SER A 253 -14.72 -2.45 -16.28
C SER A 253 -13.30 -2.06 -16.67
N PHE A 254 -13.11 -0.91 -17.32
CA PHE A 254 -11.78 -0.38 -17.63
C PHE A 254 -11.02 -0.02 -16.36
N ALA A 255 -11.66 0.70 -15.45
CA ALA A 255 -11.06 1.06 -14.17
C ALA A 255 -10.62 -0.19 -13.40
N ALA A 256 -11.44 -1.25 -13.38
CA ALA A 256 -11.12 -2.49 -12.69
C ALA A 256 -9.99 -3.27 -13.37
N ILE A 257 -9.93 -3.34 -14.72
CA ILE A 257 -8.83 -3.99 -15.45
C ILE A 257 -7.49 -3.29 -15.15
N LEU A 258 -7.48 -1.97 -15.17
CA LEU A 258 -6.27 -1.20 -14.89
C LEU A 258 -5.88 -1.30 -13.40
N TRP A 259 -6.85 -1.36 -12.49
CA TRP A 259 -6.61 -1.57 -11.08
C TRP A 259 -6.00 -2.96 -10.78
N ILE A 260 -6.37 -4.02 -11.53
CA ILE A 260 -5.74 -5.35 -11.42
C ILE A 260 -4.22 -5.24 -11.59
N ASN A 261 -3.74 -4.42 -12.52
CA ASN A 261 -2.30 -4.22 -12.75
C ASN A 261 -1.62 -3.54 -11.56
N ILE A 262 -2.29 -2.56 -10.91
CA ILE A 262 -1.77 -1.90 -9.70
C ILE A 262 -1.62 -2.93 -8.57
N VAL A 263 -2.66 -3.75 -8.37
CA VAL A 263 -2.66 -4.79 -7.34
C VAL A 263 -1.58 -5.83 -7.62
N PHE A 264 -1.45 -6.28 -8.87
CA PHE A 264 -0.40 -7.22 -9.28
C PHE A 264 1.00 -6.71 -8.89
N VAL A 265 1.32 -5.47 -9.22
CA VAL A 265 2.62 -4.88 -8.86
C VAL A 265 2.78 -4.76 -7.34
N SER A 266 1.72 -4.37 -6.63
CA SER A 266 1.75 -4.27 -5.17
C SER A 266 1.97 -5.62 -4.51
N VAL A 267 1.31 -6.67 -5.00
CA VAL A 267 1.50 -8.06 -4.57
C VAL A 267 2.94 -8.53 -4.84
N ALA A 268 3.49 -8.24 -6.02
CA ALA A 268 4.87 -8.60 -6.37
C ALA A 268 5.89 -7.91 -5.46
N LEU A 269 5.71 -6.61 -5.16
CA LEU A 269 6.59 -5.87 -4.24
C LEU A 269 6.54 -6.42 -2.82
N LEU A 270 5.33 -6.67 -2.30
CA LEU A 270 5.16 -7.21 -0.96
C LEU A 270 5.68 -8.65 -0.87
N LEU A 271 5.44 -9.48 -1.87
CA LEU A 271 5.96 -10.84 -1.94
C LEU A 271 7.50 -10.85 -2.00
N PHE A 272 8.11 -9.90 -2.73
CA PHE A 272 9.55 -9.73 -2.75
C PHE A 272 10.09 -9.37 -1.36
N ARG A 273 9.49 -8.42 -0.66
CA ARG A 273 9.84 -8.05 0.72
C ARG A 273 9.74 -9.25 1.66
N THR A 274 8.60 -9.93 1.62
CA THR A 274 8.34 -11.11 2.46
C THR A 274 9.37 -12.20 2.19
N LYS A 275 9.69 -12.47 0.91
CA LYS A 275 10.75 -13.40 0.53
C LYS A 275 12.11 -13.01 1.14
N ARG A 276 12.50 -11.72 1.05
CA ARG A 276 13.77 -11.24 1.61
C ARG A 276 13.83 -11.46 3.11
N ASN A 277 12.73 -11.14 3.82
CA ASN A 277 12.63 -11.35 5.24
C ASN A 277 12.76 -12.84 5.63
N PHE A 278 12.11 -13.74 4.90
CA PHE A 278 12.21 -15.20 5.15
C PHE A 278 13.60 -15.77 4.86
N LEU A 279 14.26 -15.33 3.78
CA LEU A 279 15.59 -15.81 3.44
C LEU A 279 16.61 -15.47 4.54
N GLU A 280 16.57 -14.25 5.07
CA GLU A 280 17.47 -13.82 6.14
C GLU A 280 17.10 -14.47 7.50
N LEU A 281 15.80 -14.64 7.79
CA LEU A 281 15.36 -15.33 8.99
C LEU A 281 15.88 -16.79 9.04
N LEU A 282 15.76 -17.50 7.92
CA LEU A 282 16.07 -18.94 7.81
C LEU A 282 17.52 -19.23 7.39
N HIS A 283 18.37 -18.19 7.24
CA HIS A 283 19.74 -18.35 6.68
C HIS A 283 19.80 -19.09 5.34
N MET A 284 18.74 -18.96 4.53
CA MET A 284 18.69 -19.67 3.27
C MET A 284 19.46 -18.93 2.18
N LYS A 285 20.28 -19.68 1.46
CA LYS A 285 20.99 -19.15 0.30
C LYS A 285 20.01 -18.78 -0.81
N THR A 286 20.36 -17.78 -1.62
CA THR A 286 19.54 -17.34 -2.77
C THR A 286 19.19 -18.46 -3.75
N LYS A 287 19.96 -19.55 -3.78
CA LYS A 287 19.66 -20.76 -4.56
C LYS A 287 18.28 -21.36 -4.24
N HIS A 288 17.82 -21.22 -3.02
CA HIS A 288 16.52 -21.77 -2.55
C HIS A 288 15.37 -20.76 -2.57
N GLN A 289 15.58 -19.56 -3.14
CA GLN A 289 14.59 -18.49 -3.13
C GLN A 289 13.24 -18.89 -3.76
N ASN A 290 13.24 -19.74 -4.79
CA ASN A 290 12.02 -20.17 -5.45
C ASN A 290 11.15 -21.05 -4.54
N TYR A 291 11.74 -21.92 -3.74
CA TYR A 291 10.99 -22.72 -2.75
C TYR A 291 10.34 -21.82 -1.70
N VAL A 292 11.06 -20.78 -1.24
CA VAL A 292 10.53 -19.82 -0.29
C VAL A 292 9.36 -19.03 -0.90
N ILE A 293 9.47 -18.58 -2.15
CA ILE A 293 8.39 -17.83 -2.84
C ILE A 293 7.12 -18.67 -2.91
N TRP A 294 7.22 -19.92 -3.37
CA TRP A 294 6.05 -20.80 -3.53
C TRP A 294 5.50 -21.27 -2.19
N GLY A 295 6.36 -21.48 -1.17
CA GLY A 295 5.93 -21.75 0.20
C GLY A 295 5.13 -20.61 0.79
N ILE A 296 5.59 -19.36 0.60
CA ILE A 296 4.85 -18.15 1.02
C ILE A 296 3.53 -18.06 0.23
N ALA A 297 3.53 -18.33 -1.08
CA ALA A 297 2.32 -18.29 -1.90
C ALA A 297 1.24 -19.26 -1.38
N LEU A 298 1.62 -20.49 -1.02
CA LEU A 298 0.71 -21.46 -0.41
C LEU A 298 0.14 -20.97 0.92
N LEU A 299 0.97 -20.40 1.79
CA LEU A 299 0.54 -19.80 3.05
C LEU A 299 -0.47 -18.66 2.82
N LEU A 300 -0.19 -17.79 1.82
CA LEU A 300 -1.07 -16.67 1.46
C LEU A 300 -2.42 -17.12 0.92
N ILE A 301 -2.47 -18.21 0.13
CA ILE A 301 -3.73 -18.82 -0.32
C ILE A 301 -4.54 -19.26 0.91
N GLY A 302 -3.90 -19.94 1.86
CA GLY A 302 -4.55 -20.37 3.11
C GLY A 302 -5.15 -19.19 3.88
N ILE A 303 -4.39 -18.10 4.07
CA ILE A 303 -4.86 -16.89 4.77
C ILE A 303 -6.00 -16.21 4.00
N ALA A 304 -5.88 -16.06 2.68
CA ALA A 304 -6.88 -15.39 1.86
C ALA A 304 -8.23 -16.14 1.85
N LEU A 305 -8.23 -17.46 2.00
CA LEU A 305 -9.43 -18.30 2.00
C LEU A 305 -9.98 -18.57 3.41
N PHE A 306 -9.19 -18.34 4.46
CA PHE A 306 -9.57 -18.63 5.84
C PHE A 306 -10.80 -17.82 6.29
N ILE A 307 -10.85 -16.53 5.99
CA ILE A 307 -11.97 -15.65 6.34
C ILE A 307 -13.03 -15.74 5.24
N ARG A 308 -14.22 -16.24 5.58
CA ARG A 308 -15.32 -16.41 4.61
C ARG A 308 -16.11 -15.13 4.36
N SER A 309 -16.34 -14.34 5.40
CA SER A 309 -17.11 -13.08 5.30
C SER A 309 -16.26 -11.93 4.79
N GLY A 310 -16.83 -11.14 3.85
CA GLY A 310 -16.14 -9.96 3.32
C GLY A 310 -16.04 -8.80 4.29
N THR A 311 -17.05 -8.60 5.11
CA THR A 311 -17.08 -7.56 6.15
C THR A 311 -16.06 -7.86 7.24
N GLU A 312 -15.93 -9.14 7.65
CA GLU A 312 -14.90 -9.58 8.59
C GLU A 312 -13.50 -9.39 8.00
N ALA A 313 -13.31 -9.70 6.72
CA ALA A 313 -12.03 -9.50 6.04
C ALA A 313 -11.59 -8.03 6.06
N ILE A 314 -12.49 -7.10 5.75
CA ILE A 314 -12.20 -5.65 5.80
C ILE A 314 -11.91 -5.21 7.24
N SER A 315 -12.69 -5.67 8.22
CA SER A 315 -12.47 -5.36 9.63
C SER A 315 -11.11 -5.86 10.12
N PHE A 316 -10.76 -7.10 9.78
CA PHE A 316 -9.48 -7.69 10.15
C PHE A 316 -8.30 -6.97 9.46
N PHE A 317 -8.44 -6.64 8.19
CA PHE A 317 -7.45 -5.84 7.44
C PHE A 317 -7.23 -4.47 8.09
N SER A 318 -8.31 -3.79 8.50
CA SER A 318 -8.20 -2.53 9.24
C SER A 318 -7.43 -2.67 10.56
N LYS A 319 -7.60 -3.80 11.29
CA LYS A 319 -6.81 -4.08 12.51
C LYS A 319 -5.33 -4.28 12.18
N ILE A 320 -5.00 -5.02 11.12
CA ILE A 320 -3.61 -5.20 10.66
C ILE A 320 -3.01 -3.84 10.28
N LYS A 321 -3.74 -3.01 9.53
CA LYS A 321 -3.29 -1.64 9.18
C LYS A 321 -3.00 -0.79 10.41
N LYS A 322 -3.80 -0.91 11.48
CA LYS A 322 -3.54 -0.19 12.73
C LYS A 322 -2.21 -0.56 13.37
N SER A 323 -1.74 -1.80 13.25
CA SER A 323 -0.43 -2.22 13.78
C SER A 323 0.74 -1.55 13.06
N SER A 324 0.55 -1.05 11.82
CA SER A 324 1.59 -0.29 11.11
C SER A 324 2.04 0.98 11.84
N ARG A 325 1.21 1.50 12.77
CA ARG A 325 1.57 2.64 13.63
C ARG A 325 2.80 2.33 14.47
N ILE A 326 2.90 1.12 14.99
CA ILE A 326 4.03 0.67 15.81
C ILE A 326 5.30 0.65 14.95
N PHE A 327 5.21 0.11 13.74
CA PHE A 327 6.36 0.07 12.84
C PHE A 327 6.84 1.47 12.44
N GLY A 328 5.92 2.34 12.02
CA GLY A 328 6.28 3.66 11.54
C GLY A 328 6.71 4.63 12.63
N LEU A 329 5.94 4.72 13.72
CA LEU A 329 6.18 5.73 14.74
C LEU A 329 7.24 5.33 15.79
N LEU A 330 7.44 4.02 15.98
CA LEU A 330 8.37 3.53 17.02
C LEU A 330 9.53 2.74 16.43
N ILE A 331 9.26 1.68 15.66
CA ILE A 331 10.29 0.72 15.24
C ILE A 331 11.27 1.36 14.24
N PHE A 332 10.80 1.98 13.17
CA PHE A 332 11.71 2.61 12.18
C PHE A 332 12.55 3.74 12.75
N PRO A 333 12.03 4.72 13.53
CA PRO A 333 12.86 5.73 14.17
C PRO A 333 13.90 5.11 15.14
N PHE A 334 13.51 4.09 15.92
CA PHE A 334 14.40 3.39 16.82
C PHE A 334 15.54 2.69 16.07
N ILE A 335 15.24 1.92 15.03
CA ILE A 335 16.24 1.24 14.19
C ILE A 335 17.18 2.27 13.57
N THR A 336 16.64 3.41 13.09
CA THR A 336 17.43 4.47 12.46
C THR A 336 18.39 5.12 13.47
N ALA A 337 17.93 5.38 14.69
CA ALA A 337 18.78 5.93 15.76
C ALA A 337 19.91 4.96 16.12
N MET A 338 19.60 3.67 16.30
CA MET A 338 20.59 2.63 16.59
C MET A 338 21.57 2.44 15.44
N GLY A 339 21.08 2.47 14.19
CA GLY A 339 21.93 2.41 13.01
C GLY A 339 22.91 3.59 12.92
N TYR A 340 22.44 4.81 13.19
CA TYR A 340 23.30 5.99 13.23
C TYR A 340 24.39 5.88 14.31
N ILE A 341 24.04 5.45 15.53
CA ILE A 341 25.01 5.26 16.63
C ILE A 341 26.07 4.23 16.24
N LYS A 342 25.64 3.08 15.67
CA LYS A 342 26.58 2.03 15.25
C LYS A 342 27.51 2.52 14.15
N LYS A 343 26.98 3.17 13.12
CA LYS A 343 27.79 3.70 12.00
C LYS A 343 28.83 4.71 12.47
N ARG A 344 28.45 5.58 13.43
CA ARG A 344 29.38 6.54 14.02
C ARG A 344 30.51 5.89 14.81
N ARG A 345 30.26 4.74 15.46
CA ARG A 345 31.29 3.95 16.15
C ARG A 345 32.24 3.29 15.15
N GLU A 346 31.71 2.68 14.07
CA GLU A 346 32.49 2.07 13.01
C GLU A 346 33.41 3.07 12.28
N THR A 347 32.98 4.31 12.14
CA THR A 347 33.80 5.37 11.50
C THR A 347 34.89 5.91 12.42
N ARG A 348 34.78 5.70 13.74
CA ARG A 348 35.76 6.18 14.74
C ARG A 348 36.76 5.12 15.15
N ALA A 349 36.48 3.85 14.89
CA ALA A 349 37.39 2.71 15.08
C ALA A 349 38.25 2.47 13.82
#